data_eb900ef4f276885fd334414c1968c852
#
_entry.id   eb900ef4f276885fd334414c1968c852
#
_cell.length_a   1.000
_cell.length_b   1.000
_cell.length_c   1.000
_cell.angle_alpha   90.00
_cell.angle_beta   90.00
_cell.angle_gamma   90.00
#
_symmetry.space_group_name_H-M   'P 1'
#
loop_
_entity.id
_entity.type
_entity.pdbx_description
1 polymer ?
#
loop_
_entity_poly.entity_id
_entity_poly.type
_entity_poly.pdbx_seq_one_letter_code
_entity_poly.pdbx_strand_id
1 'polypeptide(L)'
;MFYHLILENETGQQINLSRTANRFMFSKIEGLNPPAGTVSTSSYAGMDGSYLNNAFIEKRNVVIPFEMRGFDVEKRRHELYQVVKPSRYIKIYYSTKNISVYAEGIVETCEMENFEMLTKGQISILCPDIYWYSTETQIAEYSKIRGAFHFIFPDNDAVSYTHLRAHET
;
A
#
# COMPACT_ATOMS: atom_id res chain seq x y z
N MET A 1 -7.23 15.74 -14.29
CA MET A 1 -7.10 14.46 -13.57
C MET A 1 -6.73 14.82 -12.15
N PHE A 2 -7.63 14.55 -11.20
CA PHE A 2 -7.45 14.97 -9.81
C PHE A 2 -6.78 13.83 -9.05
N TYR A 3 -5.61 14.11 -8.50
CA TYR A 3 -4.91 13.22 -7.59
C TYR A 3 -4.83 13.91 -6.24
N HIS A 4 -5.29 13.23 -5.20
CA HIS A 4 -5.18 13.69 -3.84
C HIS A 4 -4.30 12.74 -3.05
N LEU A 5 -3.37 13.31 -2.32
CA LEU A 5 -2.52 12.60 -1.40
C LEU A 5 -2.62 13.29 -0.05
N ILE A 6 -3.09 12.56 0.95
CA ILE A 6 -3.23 13.07 2.31
C ILE A 6 -2.33 12.24 3.22
N LEU A 7 -1.52 12.90 4.01
CA LEU A 7 -0.73 12.31 5.06
C LEU A 7 -1.35 12.64 6.39
N GLU A 8 -1.59 11.65 7.22
CA GLU A 8 -2.20 11.78 8.55
C GLU A 8 -1.29 11.16 9.60
N ASN A 9 -1.01 11.91 10.65
CA ASN A 9 -0.21 11.43 11.77
C ASN A 9 -1.08 10.72 12.84
N GLU A 10 -0.42 10.16 13.86
CA GLU A 10 -1.08 9.45 14.98
C GLU A 10 -2.08 10.31 15.74
N THR A 11 -1.96 11.64 15.70
CA THR A 11 -2.85 12.56 16.39
C THR A 11 -4.04 13.02 15.54
N GLY A 12 -4.16 12.50 14.30
CA GLY A 12 -5.23 12.88 13.36
C GLY A 12 -4.98 14.20 12.62
N GLN A 13 -3.79 14.78 12.76
CA GLN A 13 -3.43 15.96 11.97
C GLN A 13 -3.11 15.54 10.54
N GLN A 14 -3.65 16.27 9.59
CA GLN A 14 -3.53 15.94 8.17
C GLN A 14 -2.83 17.03 7.40
N ILE A 15 -2.06 16.62 6.39
CA ILE A 15 -1.52 17.49 5.39
C ILE A 15 -1.90 16.99 4.00
N ASN A 16 -2.41 17.89 3.17
CA ASN A 16 -2.86 17.56 1.83
C ASN A 16 -1.79 18.00 0.82
N LEU A 17 -1.28 17.04 0.08
CA LEU A 17 -0.42 17.25 -1.07
C LEU A 17 -1.26 17.05 -2.34
N SER A 18 -1.33 18.05 -3.19
CA SER A 18 -2.12 17.99 -4.41
C SER A 18 -1.23 18.27 -5.62
N ARG A 19 -1.57 17.68 -6.75
CA ARG A 19 -0.90 17.98 -8.00
C ARG A 19 -1.31 19.34 -8.61
N THR A 20 -2.41 19.90 -8.16
CA THR A 20 -2.98 21.15 -8.69
C THR A 20 -3.11 22.20 -7.62
N ALA A 21 -2.43 23.33 -7.80
CA ALA A 21 -2.65 24.63 -7.14
C ALA A 21 -2.68 24.66 -5.59
N ASN A 22 -2.20 23.64 -4.92
CA ASN A 22 -2.08 23.64 -3.46
C ASN A 22 -0.70 24.15 -3.02
N ARG A 23 -0.60 24.43 -1.74
CA ARG A 23 0.62 24.87 -1.08
C ARG A 23 1.76 23.85 -1.19
N PHE A 24 1.41 22.57 -1.22
CA PHE A 24 2.31 21.45 -1.43
C PHE A 24 1.91 20.72 -2.71
N MET A 25 2.82 20.65 -3.64
CA MET A 25 2.61 19.98 -4.92
C MET A 25 3.53 18.78 -5.02
N PHE A 26 3.00 17.61 -5.26
CA PHE A 26 3.81 16.45 -5.57
C PHE A 26 3.87 16.22 -7.09
N SER A 27 5.00 15.76 -7.57
CA SER A 27 5.21 15.47 -8.99
C SER A 27 4.91 14.03 -9.35
N LYS A 28 5.34 13.11 -8.49
CA LYS A 28 5.15 11.67 -8.61
C LYS A 28 5.07 11.05 -7.22
N ILE A 29 4.64 9.81 -7.16
CA ILE A 29 4.73 8.96 -5.97
C ILE A 29 5.41 7.68 -6.41
N GLU A 30 6.51 7.35 -5.76
CA GLU A 30 7.16 6.05 -5.92
C GLU A 30 6.61 5.08 -4.88
N GLY A 31 6.56 3.80 -5.20
CA GLY A 31 6.02 2.78 -4.29
C GLY A 31 4.50 2.56 -4.40
N LEU A 32 3.81 3.18 -5.36
CA LEU A 32 2.41 2.82 -5.68
C LEU A 32 2.31 1.45 -6.35
N ASN A 33 3.30 1.11 -7.19
CA ASN A 33 3.36 -0.17 -7.88
C ASN A 33 3.62 -1.31 -6.89
N PRO A 34 3.31 -2.56 -7.25
CA PRO A 34 3.73 -3.72 -6.47
C PRO A 34 5.25 -3.67 -6.22
N PRO A 35 5.70 -3.91 -4.99
CA PRO A 35 7.12 -3.92 -4.69
C PRO A 35 7.81 -5.11 -5.36
N ALA A 36 9.11 -5.00 -5.60
CA ALA A 36 9.89 -6.08 -6.16
C ALA A 36 9.97 -7.27 -5.17
N GLY A 37 9.78 -8.46 -5.70
CA GLY A 37 9.97 -9.69 -4.94
C GLY A 37 11.42 -10.16 -5.00
N THR A 38 11.91 -10.71 -3.90
CA THR A 38 13.19 -11.42 -3.83
C THR A 38 12.95 -12.89 -4.09
N VAL A 39 13.58 -13.41 -5.13
CA VAL A 39 13.48 -14.84 -5.52
C VAL A 39 14.84 -15.48 -5.33
N SER A 40 14.90 -16.50 -4.47
CA SER A 40 16.11 -17.29 -4.23
C SER A 40 15.98 -18.62 -4.96
N THR A 41 17.00 -18.94 -5.75
CA THR A 41 17.07 -20.19 -6.51
C THR A 41 18.41 -20.91 -6.29
N SER A 42 18.41 -22.22 -6.42
CA SER A 42 19.61 -23.06 -6.41
C SER A 42 19.69 -23.89 -7.68
N SER A 43 20.90 -24.10 -8.19
CA SER A 43 21.16 -24.99 -9.31
C SER A 43 22.04 -26.16 -8.87
N TYR A 44 21.82 -27.33 -9.46
CA TYR A 44 22.72 -28.48 -9.29
C TYR A 44 23.71 -28.55 -10.43
N ALA A 45 24.95 -28.94 -10.11
CA ALA A 45 25.96 -29.12 -11.12
C ALA A 45 25.56 -30.23 -12.11
N GLY A 46 25.60 -29.93 -13.41
CA GLY A 46 25.29 -30.89 -14.48
C GLY A 46 23.80 -31.04 -14.82
N MET A 47 22.93 -30.21 -14.27
CA MET A 47 21.51 -30.17 -14.65
C MET A 47 21.12 -28.78 -15.16
N ASP A 48 20.34 -28.76 -16.23
CA ASP A 48 19.77 -27.50 -16.74
C ASP A 48 18.63 -27.03 -15.84
N GLY A 49 18.57 -25.69 -15.62
CA GLY A 49 17.55 -25.06 -14.83
C GLY A 49 17.94 -24.81 -13.37
N SER A 50 16.98 -24.33 -12.59
CA SER A 50 17.17 -24.02 -11.16
C SER A 50 15.91 -24.36 -10.36
N TYR A 51 16.08 -24.67 -9.10
CA TYR A 51 15.00 -24.89 -8.16
C TYR A 51 14.70 -23.61 -7.39
N LEU A 52 13.41 -23.31 -7.21
CA LEU A 52 12.96 -22.21 -6.37
C LEU A 52 13.11 -22.60 -4.90
N ASN A 53 13.96 -21.87 -4.18
CA ASN A 53 14.11 -22.05 -2.72
C ASN A 53 13.08 -21.23 -1.95
N ASN A 54 12.98 -19.94 -2.30
CA ASN A 54 12.09 -19.00 -1.61
C ASN A 54 11.72 -17.84 -2.53
N ALA A 55 10.52 -17.27 -2.32
CA ALA A 55 10.07 -16.05 -2.97
C ALA A 55 9.26 -15.24 -1.95
N PHE A 56 9.67 -14.02 -1.68
CA PHE A 56 9.01 -13.14 -0.72
C PHE A 56 9.19 -11.67 -1.08
N ILE A 57 8.37 -10.84 -0.50
CA ILE A 57 8.44 -9.39 -0.59
C ILE A 57 8.69 -8.88 0.83
N GLU A 58 9.75 -8.09 1.02
CA GLU A 58 10.15 -7.68 2.38
C GLU A 58 9.31 -6.50 2.89
N LYS A 59 9.39 -5.40 2.24
CA LYS A 59 8.78 -4.13 2.67
C LYS A 59 8.50 -3.24 1.47
N ARG A 60 7.65 -2.27 1.66
CA ARG A 60 7.37 -1.22 0.68
C ARG A 60 8.01 0.09 1.14
N ASN A 61 8.68 0.78 0.25
CA ASN A 61 9.09 2.16 0.47
C ASN A 61 8.25 3.09 -0.43
N VAL A 62 7.59 4.07 0.18
CA VAL A 62 6.83 5.10 -0.51
C VAL A 62 7.61 6.40 -0.45
N VAL A 63 8.04 6.87 -1.63
CA VAL A 63 8.79 8.11 -1.74
C VAL A 63 7.95 9.16 -2.44
N ILE A 64 7.81 10.32 -1.81
CA ILE A 64 6.94 11.42 -2.25
C ILE A 64 7.80 12.66 -2.41
N PRO A 65 8.35 12.92 -3.60
CA PRO A 65 8.95 14.20 -3.92
C PRO A 65 7.86 15.26 -4.07
N PHE A 66 8.05 16.39 -3.42
CA PHE A 66 7.09 17.49 -3.45
C PHE A 66 7.80 18.84 -3.62
N GLU A 67 7.04 19.84 -4.03
CA GLU A 67 7.47 21.22 -4.19
C GLU A 67 6.54 22.13 -3.37
N MET A 68 7.13 23.12 -2.72
CA MET A 68 6.41 24.23 -2.10
C MET A 68 6.65 25.50 -2.89
N ARG A 69 5.58 26.20 -3.23
CA ARG A 69 5.64 27.46 -3.99
C ARG A 69 5.00 28.61 -3.23
N GLY A 70 5.55 29.79 -3.38
CA GLY A 70 4.98 31.05 -2.91
C GLY A 70 5.62 31.59 -1.64
N PHE A 71 4.99 32.63 -1.08
CA PHE A 71 5.44 33.31 0.13
C PHE A 71 5.14 32.43 1.36
N ASP A 72 5.81 32.66 2.48
CA ASP A 72 5.66 31.93 3.75
C ASP A 72 6.14 30.46 3.73
N VAL A 73 7.22 30.17 3.03
CA VAL A 73 7.82 28.82 2.97
C VAL A 73 8.16 28.30 4.38
N GLU A 74 8.65 29.16 5.26
CA GLU A 74 9.00 28.74 6.64
C GLU A 74 7.79 28.30 7.45
N LYS A 75 6.67 29.01 7.36
CA LYS A 75 5.43 28.61 8.03
C LYS A 75 4.93 27.27 7.54
N ARG A 76 4.98 27.05 6.24
CA ARG A 76 4.57 25.78 5.62
C ARG A 76 5.50 24.64 6.00
N ARG A 77 6.79 24.91 6.07
CA ARG A 77 7.78 23.94 6.56
C ARG A 77 7.43 23.52 7.99
N HIS A 78 7.08 24.46 8.82
CA HIS A 78 6.67 24.17 10.20
C HIS A 78 5.38 23.33 10.24
N GLU A 79 4.37 23.67 9.43
CA GLU A 79 3.13 22.87 9.29
C GLU A 79 3.45 21.43 8.84
N LEU A 80 4.35 21.26 7.86
CA LEU A 80 4.78 19.93 7.41
C LEU A 80 5.45 19.14 8.54
N TYR A 81 6.39 19.74 9.25
CA TYR A 81 7.11 19.07 10.32
C TYR A 81 6.24 18.75 11.55
N GLN A 82 5.11 19.41 11.72
CA GLN A 82 4.15 19.04 12.75
C GLN A 82 3.46 17.70 12.43
N VAL A 83 3.20 17.44 11.16
CA VAL A 83 2.52 16.23 10.68
C VAL A 83 3.53 15.13 10.39
N VAL A 84 4.56 15.43 9.61
CA VAL A 84 5.55 14.46 9.14
C VAL A 84 6.78 14.50 10.04
N LYS A 85 6.80 13.61 11.03
CA LYS A 85 7.91 13.48 11.99
C LYS A 85 8.67 12.18 11.76
N PRO A 86 10.01 12.23 11.60
CA PRO A 86 10.82 11.01 11.48
C PRO A 86 10.57 10.03 12.63
N SER A 87 10.61 8.75 12.33
CA SER A 87 10.39 7.64 13.27
C SER A 87 8.98 7.61 13.90
N ARG A 88 7.98 8.26 13.30
CA ARG A 88 6.58 8.22 13.73
C ARG A 88 5.69 7.57 12.68
N TYR A 89 4.61 6.96 13.15
CA TYR A 89 3.60 6.37 12.28
C TYR A 89 2.86 7.44 11.50
N ILE A 90 2.58 7.10 10.25
CA ILE A 90 1.83 7.96 9.33
C ILE A 90 0.93 7.09 8.46
N LYS A 91 -0.27 7.58 8.20
CA LYS A 91 -1.17 7.01 7.19
C LYS A 91 -1.08 7.83 5.91
N ILE A 92 -1.02 7.13 4.80
CA ILE A 92 -0.95 7.69 3.46
C ILE A 92 -2.27 7.37 2.78
N TYR A 93 -3.08 8.38 2.49
CA TYR A 93 -4.29 8.21 1.68
C TYR A 93 -4.02 8.70 0.27
N TYR A 94 -4.22 7.84 -0.68
CA TYR A 94 -4.10 8.17 -2.10
C TYR A 94 -5.43 7.95 -2.79
N SER A 95 -5.94 9.01 -3.40
CA SER A 95 -7.20 8.95 -4.13
C SER A 95 -7.11 9.55 -5.52
N THR A 96 -7.78 8.89 -6.44
CA THR A 96 -8.02 9.33 -7.82
C THR A 96 -9.52 9.30 -8.07
N LYS A 97 -9.95 9.57 -9.30
CA LYS A 97 -11.37 9.48 -9.66
C LYS A 97 -11.99 8.09 -9.38
N ASN A 98 -11.20 7.03 -9.52
CA ASN A 98 -11.71 5.65 -9.53
C ASN A 98 -11.13 4.78 -8.41
N ILE A 99 -10.11 5.25 -7.70
CA ILE A 99 -9.37 4.47 -6.70
C ILE A 99 -9.21 5.35 -5.47
N SER A 100 -9.53 4.79 -4.32
CA SER A 100 -9.25 5.39 -3.02
C SER A 100 -8.66 4.33 -2.11
N VAL A 101 -7.38 4.51 -1.77
CA VAL A 101 -6.60 3.53 -1.01
C VAL A 101 -5.77 4.20 0.06
N TYR A 102 -5.40 3.44 1.08
CA TYR A 102 -4.48 3.88 2.10
C TYR A 102 -3.40 2.84 2.38
N ALA A 103 -2.28 3.31 2.92
CA ALA A 103 -1.22 2.48 3.47
C ALA A 103 -0.74 3.10 4.78
N GLU A 104 -0.19 2.27 5.66
CA GLU A 104 0.38 2.70 6.93
C GLU A 104 1.88 2.46 6.93
N GLY A 105 2.64 3.41 7.46
CA GLY A 105 4.08 3.30 7.50
C GLY A 105 4.71 4.17 8.57
N ILE A 106 6.02 4.15 8.60
CA ILE A 106 6.85 4.96 9.48
C ILE A 106 7.65 5.94 8.62
N VAL A 107 7.64 7.20 9.00
CA VAL A 107 8.45 8.21 8.29
C VAL A 107 9.92 7.89 8.53
N GLU A 108 10.65 7.62 7.46
CA GLU A 108 12.08 7.38 7.49
C GLU A 108 12.84 8.71 7.39
N THR A 109 12.55 9.51 6.38
CA THR A 109 13.16 10.82 6.18
C THR A 109 12.13 11.84 5.69
N CYS A 110 12.37 13.10 6.04
CA CYS A 110 11.69 14.26 5.48
C CYS A 110 12.77 15.33 5.20
N GLU A 111 13.23 15.35 3.97
CA GLU A 111 14.31 16.22 3.53
C GLU A 111 13.75 17.38 2.72
N MET A 112 14.32 18.55 2.91
CA MET A 112 13.93 19.76 2.17
C MET A 112 15.18 20.56 1.80
N GLU A 113 15.22 21.00 0.56
CA GLU A 113 16.21 21.95 0.09
C GLU A 113 15.99 23.32 0.76
N ASN A 114 17.07 24.03 1.01
CA ASN A 114 17.03 25.29 1.72
C ASN A 114 16.95 26.49 0.77
N PHE A 115 16.08 27.45 1.13
CA PHE A 115 16.18 28.88 0.83
C PHE A 115 15.91 29.39 -0.60
N GLU A 116 15.07 28.73 -1.39
CA GLU A 116 14.61 29.30 -2.65
C GLU A 116 13.09 29.56 -2.62
N MET A 117 12.61 30.46 -3.50
CA MET A 117 11.17 30.69 -3.70
C MET A 117 10.41 29.44 -4.14
N LEU A 118 11.13 28.47 -4.70
CA LEU A 118 10.70 27.12 -5.02
C LEU A 118 11.50 26.15 -4.16
N THR A 119 10.93 25.71 -3.05
CA THR A 119 11.57 24.73 -2.18
C THR A 119 11.11 23.34 -2.57
N LYS A 120 12.06 22.48 -2.91
CA LYS A 120 11.82 21.06 -3.17
C LYS A 120 12.07 20.26 -1.91
N GLY A 121 11.36 19.17 -1.77
CA GLY A 121 11.56 18.24 -0.69
C GLY A 121 11.15 16.84 -1.07
N GLN A 122 11.48 15.91 -0.19
CA GLN A 122 11.17 14.51 -0.34
C GLN A 122 10.80 13.90 1.01
N ILE A 123 9.75 13.12 1.03
CA ILE A 123 9.34 12.33 2.19
C ILE A 123 9.53 10.85 1.83
N SER A 124 10.27 10.11 2.65
CA SER A 124 10.41 8.66 2.54
C SER A 124 9.65 8.00 3.69
N ILE A 125 8.75 7.08 3.34
CA ILE A 125 7.90 6.37 4.29
C ILE A 125 8.08 4.88 4.06
N LEU A 126 8.54 4.21 5.10
CA LEU A 126 8.71 2.77 5.10
C LEU A 126 7.43 2.11 5.59
N CYS A 127 6.79 1.33 4.72
CA CYS A 127 5.59 0.56 5.03
C CYS A 127 5.99 -0.91 5.25
N PRO A 128 5.91 -1.41 6.50
CA PRO A 128 6.15 -2.82 6.80
C PRO A 128 5.16 -3.72 6.06
N ASP A 129 3.93 -3.28 5.96
CA ASP A 129 2.92 -3.94 5.13
C ASP A 129 3.07 -3.53 3.67
N ILE A 130 3.06 -4.52 2.80
CA ILE A 130 3.26 -4.37 1.37
C ILE A 130 1.99 -3.97 0.62
N TYR A 131 0.81 -4.04 1.27
CA TYR A 131 -0.47 -3.84 0.62
C TYR A 131 -0.99 -2.40 0.75
N TRP A 132 -1.73 -2.00 -0.27
CA TRP A 132 -2.62 -0.85 -0.22
C TRP A 132 -4.02 -1.36 0.08
N TYR A 133 -4.69 -0.75 1.02
CA TYR A 133 -6.04 -1.10 1.44
C TYR A 133 -7.05 -0.14 0.84
N SER A 134 -8.20 -0.66 0.40
CA SER A 134 -9.30 0.19 -0.02
C SER A 134 -9.87 0.96 1.16
N THR A 135 -10.17 2.23 0.96
CA THR A 135 -10.94 3.02 1.93
C THR A 135 -12.43 2.67 1.90
N GLU A 136 -12.90 2.05 0.80
CA GLU A 136 -14.26 1.59 0.65
C GLU A 136 -14.37 0.12 1.07
N THR A 137 -15.29 -0.19 1.97
CA THR A 137 -15.59 -1.57 2.34
C THR A 137 -16.33 -2.24 1.20
N GLN A 138 -15.66 -3.13 0.47
CA GLN A 138 -16.31 -3.98 -0.52
C GLN A 138 -16.88 -5.20 0.22
N ILE A 139 -18.19 -5.27 0.30
CA ILE A 139 -18.90 -6.46 0.78
C ILE A 139 -18.95 -7.43 -0.40
N ALA A 140 -18.10 -8.44 -0.40
CA ALA A 140 -18.22 -9.56 -1.33
C ALA A 140 -19.37 -10.46 -0.83
N GLU A 141 -20.55 -10.34 -1.44
CA GLU A 141 -21.58 -11.34 -1.26
C GLU A 141 -21.14 -12.61 -1.99
N TYR A 142 -20.70 -13.61 -1.22
CA TYR A 142 -20.55 -14.96 -1.74
C TYR A 142 -21.94 -15.50 -2.03
N SER A 143 -22.42 -15.34 -3.26
CA SER A 143 -23.60 -16.00 -3.73
C SER A 143 -23.37 -17.51 -3.63
N LYS A 144 -24.28 -18.19 -2.95
CA LYS A 144 -24.36 -19.64 -2.73
C LYS A 144 -23.62 -20.44 -3.79
N ILE A 145 -22.60 -21.18 -3.38
CA ILE A 145 -22.04 -22.26 -4.16
C ILE A 145 -23.20 -23.24 -4.43
N ARG A 146 -23.73 -23.22 -5.64
CA ARG A 146 -24.59 -24.30 -6.11
C ARG A 146 -23.67 -25.50 -6.21
N GLY A 147 -24.00 -26.57 -5.47
CA GLY A 147 -23.30 -27.84 -5.57
C GLY A 147 -23.24 -28.28 -7.04
N ALA A 148 -22.05 -28.18 -7.64
CA ALA A 148 -21.87 -28.40 -9.07
C ALA A 148 -21.52 -29.85 -9.42
N PHE A 149 -21.49 -30.76 -8.46
CA PHE A 149 -21.16 -32.15 -8.75
C PHE A 149 -22.26 -33.08 -8.21
N HIS A 150 -23.05 -33.57 -9.13
CA HIS A 150 -23.95 -34.67 -8.88
C HIS A 150 -23.32 -35.91 -9.53
N PHE A 151 -22.71 -36.77 -8.71
CA PHE A 151 -22.26 -38.08 -9.18
C PHE A 151 -23.47 -39.02 -9.17
N ILE A 152 -23.92 -39.40 -10.36
CA ILE A 152 -24.88 -40.48 -10.49
C ILE A 152 -24.07 -41.78 -10.47
N PHE A 153 -24.11 -42.51 -9.33
CA PHE A 153 -23.59 -43.86 -9.28
C PHE A 153 -24.68 -44.80 -9.83
N PRO A 154 -24.37 -45.68 -10.79
CA PRO A 154 -25.36 -46.58 -11.38
C PRO A 154 -25.78 -47.76 -10.49
N ASP A 155 -25.22 -47.95 -9.30
CA ASP A 155 -25.55 -49.02 -8.42
C ASP A 155 -26.21 -48.59 -7.10
N ASN A 156 -27.25 -49.31 -6.74
CA ASN A 156 -28.25 -49.03 -5.71
C ASN A 156 -27.79 -49.14 -4.26
N ASP A 157 -26.53 -48.97 -3.94
CA ASP A 157 -26.10 -48.96 -2.54
C ASP A 157 -25.82 -47.52 -2.10
N ALA A 158 -26.85 -46.94 -1.47
CA ALA A 158 -26.78 -45.65 -0.82
C ALA A 158 -25.79 -45.69 0.35
N VAL A 159 -24.54 -45.35 0.10
CA VAL A 159 -23.59 -45.01 1.17
C VAL A 159 -23.80 -43.57 1.57
N SER A 160 -24.54 -43.39 2.65
CA SER A 160 -24.74 -42.09 3.28
C SER A 160 -23.44 -41.64 3.96
N TYR A 161 -22.69 -40.72 3.35
CA TYR A 161 -21.60 -40.02 4.02
C TYR A 161 -22.17 -38.82 4.79
N THR A 162 -22.82 -39.09 5.89
CA THR A 162 -23.10 -38.09 6.91
C THR A 162 -21.96 -38.05 7.90
N HIS A 163 -20.87 -37.35 7.66
CA HIS A 163 -19.96 -36.82 8.68
C HIS A 163 -18.84 -35.99 8.04
N LEU A 164 -19.14 -34.72 7.73
CA LEU A 164 -18.16 -33.69 7.84
C LEU A 164 -18.67 -32.67 8.87
N ARG A 165 -18.38 -32.99 10.13
CA ARG A 165 -18.52 -32.02 11.22
C ARG A 165 -17.34 -31.05 11.10
N ALA A 166 -17.61 -29.79 10.78
CA ALA A 166 -16.71 -28.71 11.03
C ALA A 166 -16.48 -28.60 12.54
N HIS A 167 -15.25 -28.76 12.99
CA HIS A 167 -14.87 -28.39 14.35
C HIS A 167 -14.67 -26.86 14.36
N GLU A 168 -15.61 -26.20 15.00
CA GLU A 168 -15.40 -24.86 15.57
C GLU A 168 -14.56 -25.01 16.84
N THR A 169 -13.43 -24.32 16.87
CA THR A 169 -12.80 -23.81 18.08
C THR A 169 -12.12 -22.49 17.75
#